data_13ec63c36804edf7c20fda7e27222d12
#
_entry.id   13ec63c36804edf7c20fda7e27222d12
#
_cell.length_a   1.000
_cell.length_b   1.000
_cell.length_c   1.000
_cell.angle_alpha   90.00
_cell.angle_beta   90.00
_cell.angle_gamma   90.00
#
_symmetry.space_group_name_H-M   'P 1'
#
loop_
_entity.id
_entity.type
_entity.pdbx_description
1 polymer ?
#
loop_
_entity_poly.entity_id
_entity_poly.type
_entity_poly.pdbx_seq_one_letter_code
_entity_poly.pdbx_strand_id
1 'polypeptide(L)'
;VVLIGAAWFYKKHFALPEDQAGFPGYFTFLVAGALLPAVSFFPVARRFINWRALSLTLFFMLLVSLLWEATLAVPYNWWNFQHRQMTGLFIGAWSRLPIEEVCVWIAVTYATAVVFEVVKVWLASERSAREALLGKTAGT
;
A
#
# COMPACT_ATOMS: atom_id res chain seq x y z
N VAL A 1 -13.99 3.27 7.09
CA VAL A 1 -14.46 3.10 8.47
C VAL A 1 -14.60 1.61 8.80
N VAL A 2 -15.31 0.79 8.01
CA VAL A 2 -15.55 -0.64 8.30
C VAL A 2 -14.25 -1.44 8.47
N LEU A 3 -13.29 -1.29 7.55
CA LEU A 3 -11.99 -2.00 7.62
C LEU A 3 -11.20 -1.63 8.88
N ILE A 4 -11.19 -0.36 9.24
CA ILE A 4 -10.49 0.12 10.45
C ILE A 4 -11.17 -0.42 11.70
N GLY A 5 -12.51 -0.42 11.74
CA GLY A 5 -13.28 -1.01 12.83
C GLY A 5 -13.04 -2.51 12.98
N ALA A 6 -13.01 -3.24 11.85
CA ALA A 6 -12.71 -4.67 11.82
C ALA A 6 -11.28 -4.98 12.31
N ALA A 7 -10.29 -4.20 11.85
CA ALA A 7 -8.90 -4.35 12.29
C ALA A 7 -8.74 -4.08 13.80
N TRP A 8 -9.43 -3.06 14.32
CA TRP A 8 -9.42 -2.76 15.75
C TRP A 8 -10.12 -3.84 16.57
N PHE A 9 -11.27 -4.34 16.09
CA PHE A 9 -11.96 -5.46 16.73
C PHE A 9 -11.08 -6.72 16.77
N TYR A 10 -10.46 -7.08 15.63
CA TYR A 10 -9.53 -8.19 15.56
C TYR A 10 -8.38 -8.04 16.57
N LYS A 11 -7.74 -6.86 16.58
CA LYS A 11 -6.64 -6.57 17.50
C LYS A 11 -7.04 -6.78 18.96
N LYS A 12 -8.23 -6.35 19.35
CA LYS A 12 -8.71 -6.42 20.73
C LYS A 12 -9.08 -7.83 21.20
N HIS A 13 -9.54 -8.68 20.28
CA HIS A 13 -10.12 -9.96 20.65
C HIS A 13 -9.32 -11.19 20.20
N PHE A 14 -8.52 -11.05 19.14
CA PHE A 14 -7.84 -12.20 18.52
C PHE A 14 -6.32 -12.07 18.46
N ALA A 15 -5.75 -10.88 18.56
CA ALA A 15 -4.31 -10.72 18.63
C ALA A 15 -3.74 -11.29 19.94
N LEU A 16 -2.44 -11.58 19.95
CA LEU A 16 -1.77 -12.01 21.18
C LEU A 16 -1.90 -10.94 22.27
N PRO A 17 -1.98 -11.32 23.56
CA PRO A 17 -2.17 -10.36 24.65
C PRO A 17 -1.18 -9.19 24.64
N GLU A 18 0.07 -9.44 24.26
CA GLU A 18 1.13 -8.45 24.12
C GLU A 18 0.86 -7.43 22.99
N ASP A 19 0.13 -7.85 21.95
CA ASP A 19 -0.19 -7.05 20.76
C ASP A 19 -1.57 -6.36 20.85
N GLN A 20 -2.41 -6.69 21.83
CA GLN A 20 -3.75 -6.11 21.99
C GLN A 20 -3.75 -4.64 22.40
N ALA A 21 -2.63 -4.15 22.94
CA ALA A 21 -2.52 -2.77 23.40
C ALA A 21 -2.47 -1.78 22.21
N GLY A 22 -3.08 -0.61 22.40
CA GLY A 22 -3.05 0.50 21.45
C GLY A 22 -4.06 0.36 20.30
N PHE A 23 -4.00 1.33 19.40
CA PHE A 23 -4.85 1.42 18.22
C PHE A 23 -4.05 1.03 16.97
N PRO A 24 -4.61 0.34 15.96
CA PRO A 24 -3.90 -0.04 14.75
C PRO A 24 -3.71 1.18 13.81
N GLY A 25 -2.93 2.16 14.28
CA GLY A 25 -2.71 3.44 13.61
C GLY A 25 -2.03 3.29 12.25
N TYR A 26 -1.06 2.38 12.15
CA TYR A 26 -0.34 2.13 10.92
C TYR A 26 -1.27 1.54 9.83
N PHE A 27 -2.09 0.55 10.19
CA PHE A 27 -3.11 0.02 9.28
C PHE A 27 -4.13 1.10 8.88
N THR A 28 -4.54 1.95 9.83
CA THR A 28 -5.43 3.07 9.55
C THR A 28 -4.82 4.04 8.54
N PHE A 29 -3.53 4.35 8.71
CA PHE A 29 -2.78 5.18 7.75
C PHE A 29 -2.74 4.53 6.36
N LEU A 30 -2.51 3.22 6.26
CA LEU A 30 -2.52 2.51 4.97
C LEU A 30 -3.89 2.54 4.30
N VAL A 31 -4.96 2.34 5.07
CA VAL A 31 -6.33 2.43 4.53
C VAL A 31 -6.64 3.84 4.03
N ALA A 32 -6.30 4.88 4.79
CA ALA A 32 -6.58 6.26 4.43
C ALA A 32 -5.64 6.79 3.35
N GLY A 33 -4.33 6.56 3.47
CA GLY A 33 -3.30 7.11 2.61
C GLY A 33 -3.04 6.32 1.31
N ALA A 34 -3.35 5.03 1.30
CA ALA A 34 -3.09 4.17 0.15
C ALA A 34 -4.37 3.56 -0.45
N LEU A 35 -5.19 2.87 0.35
CA LEU A 35 -6.35 2.15 -0.19
C LEU A 35 -7.42 3.10 -0.72
N LEU A 36 -7.77 4.16 0.00
CA LEU A 36 -8.77 5.13 -0.46
C LEU A 36 -8.35 5.81 -1.76
N PRO A 37 -7.15 6.39 -1.90
CA PRO A 37 -6.67 6.93 -3.17
C PRO A 37 -6.63 5.87 -4.28
N ALA A 38 -6.15 4.65 -3.99
CA ALA A 38 -6.08 3.58 -4.97
C ALA A 38 -7.46 3.23 -5.54
N VAL A 39 -8.46 3.08 -4.69
CA VAL A 39 -9.85 2.81 -5.11
C VAL A 39 -10.43 4.00 -5.87
N SER A 40 -10.16 5.24 -5.44
CA SER A 40 -10.67 6.46 -6.10
C SER A 40 -10.08 6.64 -7.50
N PHE A 41 -8.80 6.35 -7.70
CA PHE A 41 -8.13 6.45 -9.01
C PHE A 41 -8.31 5.23 -9.90
N PHE A 42 -8.76 4.11 -9.35
CA PHE A 42 -8.91 2.86 -10.11
C PHE A 42 -9.73 2.99 -11.41
N PRO A 43 -10.91 3.66 -11.43
CA PRO A 43 -11.72 3.76 -12.66
C PRO A 43 -10.96 4.45 -13.81
N VAL A 44 -10.10 5.41 -13.48
CA VAL A 44 -9.27 6.13 -14.44
C VAL A 44 -8.03 5.31 -14.81
N ALA A 45 -7.30 4.85 -13.80
CA ALA A 45 -6.03 4.15 -13.97
C ALA A 45 -6.17 2.81 -14.72
N ARG A 46 -7.26 2.06 -14.52
CA ARG A 46 -7.47 0.73 -15.10
C ARG A 46 -7.33 0.67 -16.62
N ARG A 47 -7.55 1.77 -17.31
CA ARG A 47 -7.48 1.87 -18.78
C ARG A 47 -6.05 1.98 -19.30
N PHE A 48 -5.13 2.47 -18.47
CA PHE A 48 -3.75 2.76 -18.85
C PHE A 48 -2.76 1.72 -18.33
N ILE A 49 -3.15 0.98 -17.28
CA ILE A 49 -2.26 0.01 -16.64
C ILE A 49 -2.24 -1.30 -17.45
N ASN A 50 -1.02 -1.75 -17.75
CA ASN A 50 -0.80 -3.13 -18.21
C ASN A 50 -0.86 -4.08 -17.01
N TRP A 51 -2.01 -4.71 -16.80
CA TRP A 51 -2.27 -5.58 -15.65
C TRP A 51 -1.34 -6.79 -15.57
N ARG A 52 -0.92 -7.35 -16.70
CA ARG A 52 0.04 -8.48 -16.72
C ARG A 52 1.41 -8.03 -16.22
N ALA A 53 1.89 -6.88 -16.71
CA ALA A 53 3.15 -6.31 -16.26
C ALA A 53 3.08 -5.93 -14.78
N LEU A 54 1.99 -5.28 -14.33
CA LEU A 54 1.80 -4.92 -12.93
C LEU A 54 1.76 -6.16 -12.02
N SER A 55 1.06 -7.23 -12.41
CA SER A 55 1.01 -8.47 -11.61
C SER A 55 2.38 -9.10 -11.46
N LEU A 56 3.18 -9.13 -12.54
CA LEU A 56 4.54 -9.64 -12.50
C LEU A 56 5.44 -8.76 -11.61
N THR A 57 5.34 -7.44 -11.75
CA THR A 57 6.06 -6.49 -10.90
C THR A 57 5.69 -6.65 -9.43
N LEU A 58 4.40 -6.74 -9.11
CA LEU A 58 3.93 -7.00 -7.75
C LEU A 58 4.48 -8.30 -7.18
N PHE A 59 4.48 -9.38 -7.96
CA PHE A 59 5.03 -10.66 -7.54
C PHE A 59 6.51 -10.53 -7.15
N PHE A 60 7.34 -9.94 -8.02
CA PHE A 60 8.76 -9.79 -7.73
C PHE A 60 9.04 -8.77 -6.62
N MET A 61 8.29 -7.67 -6.57
CA MET A 61 8.43 -6.69 -5.48
C MET A 61 8.09 -7.30 -4.12
N LEU A 62 6.98 -8.03 -4.04
CA LEU A 62 6.63 -8.73 -2.80
C LEU A 62 7.67 -9.78 -2.44
N LEU A 63 8.06 -10.63 -3.39
CA LEU A 63 9.05 -11.67 -3.15
C LEU A 63 10.36 -11.11 -2.62
N VAL A 64 10.93 -10.12 -3.30
CA VAL A 64 12.24 -9.55 -2.92
C VAL A 64 12.13 -8.75 -1.62
N SER A 65 11.13 -7.88 -1.50
CA SER A 65 11.00 -7.01 -0.33
C SER A 65 10.68 -7.79 0.94
N LEU A 66 9.71 -8.69 0.90
CA LEU A 66 9.34 -9.48 2.09
C LEU A 66 10.44 -10.48 2.47
N LEU A 67 11.12 -11.07 1.48
CA LEU A 67 12.26 -11.95 1.75
C LEU A 67 13.40 -11.16 2.41
N TRP A 68 13.73 -9.99 1.89
CA TRP A 68 14.75 -9.12 2.45
C TRP A 68 14.40 -8.67 3.88
N GLU A 69 13.16 -8.26 4.13
CA GLU A 69 12.71 -7.89 5.47
C GLU A 69 12.78 -9.06 6.45
N ALA A 70 12.27 -10.22 6.07
CA ALA A 70 12.22 -11.39 6.93
C ALA A 70 13.61 -12.01 7.22
N THR A 71 14.57 -11.88 6.29
CA THR A 71 15.89 -12.52 6.41
C THR A 71 17.00 -11.58 6.86
N LEU A 72 16.87 -10.28 6.59
CA LEU A 72 17.91 -9.30 6.88
C LEU A 72 17.41 -8.21 7.84
N ALA A 73 16.39 -7.46 7.46
CA ALA A 73 16.03 -6.26 8.20
C ALA A 73 15.54 -6.55 9.62
N VAL A 74 14.60 -7.47 9.79
CA VAL A 74 14.04 -7.82 11.09
C VAL A 74 15.04 -8.60 11.95
N PRO A 75 15.70 -9.69 11.47
CA PRO A 75 16.66 -10.44 12.30
C PRO A 75 17.87 -9.62 12.74
N TYR A 76 18.34 -8.68 11.93
CA TYR A 76 19.48 -7.83 12.26
C TYR A 76 19.07 -6.51 12.92
N ASN A 77 17.78 -6.32 13.27
CA ASN A 77 17.26 -5.13 13.93
C ASN A 77 17.59 -3.81 13.19
N TRP A 78 17.57 -3.81 11.86
CA TRP A 78 17.76 -2.59 11.08
C TRP A 78 16.63 -1.61 11.32
N TRP A 79 15.42 -2.12 11.56
CA TRP A 79 14.28 -1.41 12.13
C TRP A 79 13.38 -2.35 12.93
N ASN A 80 12.53 -1.76 13.76
CA ASN A 80 11.56 -2.50 14.57
C ASN A 80 10.16 -1.97 14.33
N PHE A 81 9.21 -2.87 14.28
CA PHE A 81 7.80 -2.53 14.16
C PHE A 81 7.21 -2.13 15.52
N GLN A 82 6.41 -1.07 15.52
CA GLN A 82 5.68 -0.65 16.72
C GLN A 82 4.41 -1.49 16.89
N HIS A 83 4.50 -2.61 17.58
CA HIS A 83 3.40 -3.57 17.80
C HIS A 83 2.08 -2.90 18.26
N ARG A 84 2.18 -1.84 19.07
CA ARG A 84 0.99 -1.08 19.52
C ARG A 84 0.21 -0.42 18.38
N GLN A 85 0.85 -0.13 17.26
CA GLN A 85 0.24 0.51 16.09
C GLN A 85 -0.10 -0.47 14.97
N MET A 86 0.30 -1.74 15.09
CA MET A 86 -0.03 -2.81 14.14
C MET A 86 -1.35 -3.49 14.50
N THR A 87 -1.94 -4.22 13.56
CA THR A 87 -3.16 -5.00 13.78
C THR A 87 -2.96 -6.18 14.74
N GLY A 88 -1.70 -6.63 14.88
CA GLY A 88 -1.37 -7.85 15.62
C GLY A 88 -1.50 -9.12 14.78
N LEU A 89 -1.63 -9.00 13.47
CA LEU A 89 -1.59 -10.11 12.53
C LEU A 89 -0.20 -10.23 11.92
N PHE A 90 0.47 -11.36 12.15
CA PHE A 90 1.85 -11.60 11.74
C PHE A 90 1.99 -12.85 10.89
N ILE A 91 2.96 -12.83 9.98
CA ILE A 91 3.40 -14.00 9.21
C ILE A 91 4.42 -14.75 10.07
N GLY A 92 3.97 -15.79 10.81
CA GLY A 92 4.80 -16.49 11.80
C GLY A 92 6.06 -17.14 11.23
N ALA A 93 5.97 -17.67 10.01
CA ALA A 93 7.11 -18.30 9.32
C ALA A 93 8.21 -17.32 8.88
N TRP A 94 7.92 -16.02 8.89
CA TRP A 94 8.81 -14.96 8.38
C TRP A 94 9.15 -13.95 9.48
N SER A 95 9.83 -14.41 10.52
CA SER A 95 10.31 -13.57 11.64
C SER A 95 9.21 -12.70 12.28
N ARG A 96 7.96 -13.20 12.31
CA ARG A 96 6.78 -12.43 12.76
C ARG A 96 6.60 -11.10 12.03
N LEU A 97 6.82 -11.10 10.71
CA LEU A 97 6.61 -9.93 9.88
C LEU A 97 5.13 -9.49 9.92
N PRO A 98 4.82 -8.22 10.20
CA PRO A 98 3.44 -7.72 10.20
C PRO A 98 2.81 -7.84 8.81
N ILE A 99 1.53 -8.19 8.75
CA ILE A 99 0.79 -8.28 7.47
C ILE A 99 0.71 -6.91 6.76
N GLU A 100 0.83 -5.84 7.51
CA GLU A 100 0.87 -4.47 7.00
C GLU A 100 1.99 -4.26 5.99
N GLU A 101 3.12 -4.97 6.12
CA GLU A 101 4.24 -4.85 5.16
C GLU A 101 3.84 -5.37 3.77
N VAL A 102 3.07 -6.44 3.70
CA VAL A 102 2.47 -6.88 2.43
C VAL A 102 1.61 -5.78 1.82
N CYS A 103 0.78 -5.12 2.65
CA CYS A 103 -0.07 -4.02 2.20
C CYS A 103 0.73 -2.81 1.73
N VAL A 104 1.82 -2.46 2.43
CA VAL A 104 2.72 -1.36 2.04
C VAL A 104 3.31 -1.61 0.66
N TRP A 105 3.92 -2.78 0.44
CA TRP A 105 4.58 -3.08 -0.82
C TRP A 105 3.60 -3.16 -1.99
N ILE A 106 2.38 -3.67 -1.79
CA ILE A 106 1.31 -3.62 -2.79
C ILE A 106 0.94 -2.16 -3.08
N ALA A 107 0.72 -1.36 -2.05
CA ALA A 107 0.29 0.03 -2.18
C ALA A 107 1.35 0.90 -2.88
N VAL A 108 2.61 0.79 -2.49
CA VAL A 108 3.73 1.53 -3.09
C VAL A 108 3.90 1.14 -4.57
N THR A 109 3.90 -0.16 -4.88
CA THR A 109 4.04 -0.64 -6.26
C THR A 109 2.89 -0.16 -7.14
N TYR A 110 1.65 -0.27 -6.66
CA TYR A 110 0.48 0.21 -7.38
C TYR A 110 0.52 1.73 -7.59
N ALA A 111 0.78 2.49 -6.53
CA ALA A 111 0.86 3.95 -6.62
C ALA A 111 1.94 4.41 -7.61
N THR A 112 3.10 3.77 -7.59
CA THR A 112 4.20 4.05 -8.54
C THR A 112 3.76 3.78 -9.98
N ALA A 113 3.09 2.66 -10.24
CA ALA A 113 2.58 2.32 -11.57
C ALA A 113 1.54 3.35 -12.04
N VAL A 114 0.60 3.75 -11.17
CA VAL A 114 -0.43 4.77 -11.50
C VAL A 114 0.22 6.11 -11.83
N VAL A 115 1.15 6.58 -10.98
CA VAL A 115 1.85 7.85 -11.22
C VAL A 115 2.63 7.81 -12.53
N PHE A 116 3.35 6.71 -12.79
CA PHE A 116 4.10 6.53 -14.02
C PHE A 116 3.22 6.62 -15.27
N GLU A 117 2.09 5.90 -15.30
CA GLU A 117 1.16 5.92 -16.44
C GLU A 117 0.50 7.29 -16.60
N VAL A 118 0.12 7.96 -15.53
CA VAL A 118 -0.44 9.31 -15.58
C VAL A 118 0.57 10.30 -16.15
N VAL A 119 1.81 10.26 -15.69
CA VAL A 119 2.88 11.16 -16.20
C VAL A 119 3.16 10.86 -17.68
N LYS A 120 3.21 9.58 -18.07
CA LYS A 120 3.41 9.19 -19.46
C LYS A 120 2.31 9.72 -20.39
N VAL A 121 1.05 9.58 -20.00
CA VAL A 121 -0.11 10.11 -20.75
C VAL A 121 -0.06 11.64 -20.81
N TRP A 122 0.29 12.29 -19.71
CA TRP A 122 0.44 13.73 -19.69
C TRP A 122 1.54 14.22 -20.66
N LEU A 123 2.73 13.65 -20.58
CA LEU A 123 3.84 14.01 -21.47
C LEU A 123 3.51 13.78 -22.95
N ALA A 124 2.79 12.68 -23.27
CA ALA A 124 2.37 12.37 -24.64
C ALA A 124 1.25 13.30 -25.14
N SER A 125 0.55 14.00 -24.29
CA SER A 125 -0.57 14.87 -24.68
C SER A 125 -0.17 16.26 -25.18
N GLU A 126 1.10 16.66 -24.96
CA GLU A 126 1.63 18.02 -25.22
C GLU A 126 0.80 19.16 -24.61
N ARG A 127 -0.07 18.82 -23.65
CA ARG A 127 -0.95 19.77 -22.96
C ARG A 127 -0.41 20.15 -21.60
N SER A 128 -0.91 21.25 -21.04
CA SER A 128 -0.65 21.55 -19.63
C SER A 128 -1.20 20.43 -18.74
N ALA A 129 -0.57 20.18 -17.58
CA ALA A 129 -1.03 19.16 -16.63
C ALA A 129 -2.51 19.32 -16.26
N ARG A 130 -2.97 20.59 -16.12
CA ARG A 130 -4.35 20.91 -15.79
C ARG A 130 -5.33 20.47 -16.90
N GLU A 131 -5.00 20.72 -18.16
CA GLU A 131 -5.83 20.32 -19.30
C GLU A 131 -5.82 18.81 -19.51
N ALA A 132 -4.65 18.17 -19.39
CA ALA A 132 -4.51 16.73 -19.58
C ALA A 132 -5.24 15.91 -18.52
N LEU A 133 -5.19 16.35 -17.24
CA LEU A 133 -5.71 15.59 -16.11
C LEU A 133 -7.13 15.99 -15.70
N LEU A 134 -7.51 17.26 -15.88
CA LEU A 134 -8.82 17.78 -15.43
C LEU A 134 -9.81 18.03 -16.58
N GLY A 135 -9.38 17.86 -17.84
CA GLY A 135 -10.24 18.05 -19.02
C GLY A 135 -10.78 19.48 -19.18
N LYS A 136 -10.23 20.44 -18.46
CA LYS A 136 -10.61 21.85 -18.57
C LYS A 136 -9.73 22.51 -19.63
N THR A 137 -10.30 22.82 -20.79
CA THR A 137 -9.73 23.79 -21.72
C THR A 137 -9.55 25.11 -20.96
N ALA A 138 -8.36 25.72 -21.10
CA ALA A 138 -8.17 27.10 -20.71
C ALA A 138 -9.21 27.92 -21.49
N GLY A 139 -10.17 28.51 -20.76
CA GLY A 139 -11.20 29.32 -21.39
C GLY A 139 -10.54 30.46 -22.17
N THR A 140 -10.86 30.51 -23.45
CA THR A 140 -10.65 31.67 -24.31
C THR A 140 -11.42 32.87 -23.75
#